data_1648c28555d1be76023a58a4d6135c7a
#
_entry.id   1648c28555d1be76023a58a4d6135c7a
#
_cell.length_a   1.000
_cell.length_b   1.000
_cell.length_c   1.000
_cell.angle_alpha   90.00
_cell.angle_beta   90.00
_cell.angle_gamma   90.00
#
_symmetry.space_group_name_H-M   'P 1'
#
loop_
_entity.id
_entity.type
_entity.pdbx_description
1 polymer ?
#
loop_
_entity_poly.entity_id
_entity_poly.type
_entity_poly.pdbx_seq_one_letter_code
_entity_poly.pdbx_strand_id
1 'polypeptide(L)'
;RTRLVGSEMCIRDSFNGDDQEGVGIYQVTQKNGLRCSSAVAYLNPIKDRENLTIFTDTIVEKVEFEKLRAKSVKCISKDKYFSLEANKEIILCGGAYGSPTLLMRSGIGDKDFLASRHIECLVDLKGVGENLQDHLDYITTHRVDDWELLGSFFKSLKFTFRAPIEFMKLIFQRNGMFTSPLAEGGAFIKSSKDKEIPDIQLHFVV
;
A
#
# COMPACT_ATOMS: atom_id res chain seq x y z
N ARG A 1 16.64 -19.71 -11.97
CA ARG A 1 17.48 -18.47 -12.09
C ARG A 1 17.35 -18.00 -13.51
N THR A 2 16.44 -17.09 -13.79
CA THR A 2 16.34 -16.40 -15.08
C THR A 2 17.45 -15.34 -15.10
N ARG A 3 18.51 -15.58 -15.87
CA ARG A 3 19.49 -14.55 -16.19
C ARG A 3 18.87 -13.61 -17.21
N LEU A 4 18.62 -12.38 -16.85
CA LEU A 4 18.55 -11.29 -17.82
C LEU A 4 19.96 -11.10 -18.40
N VAL A 5 20.22 -11.72 -19.55
CA VAL A 5 21.49 -11.61 -20.24
C VAL A 5 21.39 -10.40 -21.17
N GLY A 6 22.25 -9.42 -20.97
CA GLY A 6 22.66 -8.53 -22.06
C GLY A 6 22.38 -7.05 -21.92
N SER A 7 22.62 -6.45 -20.79
CA SER A 7 23.12 -5.08 -20.75
C SER A 7 23.94 -4.89 -19.46
N GLU A 8 25.09 -4.30 -19.59
CA GLU A 8 25.94 -3.86 -18.48
C GLU A 8 25.32 -2.68 -17.71
N MET A 9 23.98 -2.56 -17.71
CA MET A 9 23.29 -1.65 -16.84
C MET A 9 23.35 -2.21 -15.43
N CYS A 10 23.79 -1.37 -14.51
CA CYS A 10 23.91 -1.69 -13.10
C CYS A 10 22.62 -2.31 -12.58
N ILE A 11 22.61 -3.62 -12.37
CA ILE A 11 21.55 -4.29 -11.64
C ILE A 11 21.74 -3.89 -10.19
N ARG A 12 20.79 -3.15 -9.65
CA ARG A 12 20.79 -2.70 -8.26
C ARG A 12 20.27 -3.79 -7.35
N ASP A 13 20.94 -3.97 -6.23
CA ASP A 13 20.49 -4.91 -5.19
C ASP A 13 19.22 -4.43 -4.49
N SER A 14 18.99 -3.13 -4.44
CA SER A 14 17.82 -2.54 -3.79
C SER A 14 17.52 -1.13 -4.32
N PHE A 15 16.24 -0.85 -4.60
CA PHE A 15 15.77 0.50 -4.88
C PHE A 15 15.65 1.39 -3.63
N ASN A 16 15.85 0.81 -2.42
CA ASN A 16 15.83 1.52 -1.15
C ASN A 16 17.24 1.85 -0.63
N GLY A 17 18.26 1.76 -1.49
CA GLY A 17 19.63 2.16 -1.19
C GLY A 17 19.86 3.66 -1.41
N ASP A 18 21.11 4.09 -1.21
CA ASP A 18 21.55 5.50 -1.34
C ASP A 18 21.39 6.05 -2.78
N ASP A 19 21.40 5.17 -3.78
CA ASP A 19 21.22 5.52 -5.17
C ASP A 19 20.12 4.66 -5.78
N GLN A 20 19.06 5.29 -6.26
CA GLN A 20 17.89 4.62 -6.85
C GLN A 20 17.99 4.44 -8.36
N GLU A 21 18.90 5.16 -9.05
CA GLU A 21 18.97 5.12 -10.51
C GLU A 21 19.42 3.74 -10.99
N GLY A 22 18.66 3.13 -11.90
CA GLY A 22 19.02 1.85 -12.52
C GLY A 22 17.84 0.88 -12.60
N VAL A 23 18.15 -0.37 -12.94
CA VAL A 23 17.20 -1.47 -13.09
C VAL A 23 17.38 -2.48 -11.95
N GLY A 24 16.29 -3.01 -11.44
CA GLY A 24 16.36 -3.98 -10.36
C GLY A 24 15.11 -4.84 -10.22
N ILE A 25 15.20 -5.81 -9.34
CA ILE A 25 14.06 -6.64 -8.92
C ILE A 25 13.42 -5.99 -7.69
N TYR A 26 12.10 -5.90 -7.68
CA TYR A 26 11.37 -5.33 -6.55
C TYR A 26 11.47 -6.21 -5.31
N GLN A 27 11.72 -5.55 -4.20
CA GLN A 27 11.51 -6.16 -2.88
C GLN A 27 10.02 -6.14 -2.58
N VAL A 28 9.43 -7.31 -2.40
CA VAL A 28 7.99 -7.45 -2.19
C VAL A 28 7.65 -7.89 -0.77
N THR A 29 6.52 -7.41 -0.26
CA THR A 29 5.99 -7.82 1.05
C THR A 29 5.37 -9.22 0.97
N GLN A 30 6.24 -10.21 0.90
CA GLN A 30 5.91 -11.62 0.76
C GLN A 30 6.68 -12.47 1.77
N LYS A 31 6.06 -13.50 2.30
CA LYS A 31 6.69 -14.50 3.18
C LYS A 31 6.20 -15.89 2.80
N ASN A 32 7.13 -16.80 2.52
CA ASN A 32 6.82 -18.18 2.13
C ASN A 32 5.84 -18.25 0.94
N GLY A 33 6.07 -17.46 -0.11
CA GLY A 33 5.25 -17.44 -1.32
C GLY A 33 3.84 -16.85 -1.14
N LEU A 34 3.51 -16.26 0.01
CA LEU A 34 2.22 -15.65 0.31
C LEU A 34 2.38 -14.18 0.68
N ARG A 35 1.34 -13.39 0.39
CA ARG A 35 1.29 -11.98 0.79
C ARG A 35 1.49 -11.82 2.30
N CYS A 36 2.49 -11.04 2.68
CA CYS A 36 2.78 -10.69 4.07
C CYS A 36 2.25 -9.28 4.36
N SER A 37 0.95 -9.15 4.59
CA SER A 37 0.34 -7.88 4.96
C SER A 37 0.83 -7.42 6.35
N SER A 38 0.60 -6.14 6.69
CA SER A 38 0.91 -5.60 8.01
C SER A 38 0.24 -6.41 9.14
N ALA A 39 -0.98 -6.89 8.91
CA ALA A 39 -1.66 -7.76 9.87
C ALA A 39 -0.91 -9.09 10.06
N VAL A 40 -0.46 -9.73 8.97
CA VAL A 40 0.31 -10.98 9.02
C VAL A 40 1.68 -10.77 9.67
N ALA A 41 2.36 -9.67 9.33
CA ALA A 41 3.71 -9.40 9.79
C ALA A 41 3.76 -8.95 11.25
N TYR A 42 2.82 -8.11 11.69
CA TYR A 42 2.91 -7.40 12.95
C TYR A 42 1.78 -7.73 13.93
N LEU A 43 0.52 -7.85 13.48
CA LEU A 43 -0.61 -8.08 14.40
C LEU A 43 -0.75 -9.55 14.79
N ASN A 44 -0.75 -10.46 13.83
CA ASN A 44 -0.96 -11.88 14.12
C ASN A 44 0.02 -12.47 15.15
N PRO A 45 1.33 -12.10 15.14
CA PRO A 45 2.27 -12.61 16.14
C PRO A 45 2.03 -12.11 17.56
N ILE A 46 1.27 -11.04 17.73
CA ILE A 46 1.08 -10.37 19.02
C ILE A 46 -0.39 -10.24 19.44
N LYS A 47 -1.33 -10.79 18.66
CA LYS A 47 -2.78 -10.62 18.86
C LYS A 47 -3.27 -11.09 20.23
N ASP A 48 -2.57 -12.04 20.84
CA ASP A 48 -2.93 -12.64 22.13
C ASP A 48 -2.27 -11.91 23.33
N ARG A 49 -1.63 -10.74 23.10
CA ARG A 49 -1.10 -9.95 24.21
C ARG A 49 -2.22 -9.30 25.00
N GLU A 50 -2.16 -9.37 26.32
CA GLU A 50 -3.16 -8.79 27.23
C GLU A 50 -3.32 -7.27 27.10
N ASN A 51 -2.26 -6.57 26.69
CA ASN A 51 -2.25 -5.13 26.51
C ASN A 51 -2.62 -4.68 25.08
N LEU A 52 -3.11 -5.58 24.22
CA LEU A 52 -3.56 -5.28 22.87
C LEU A 52 -5.04 -5.64 22.70
N THR A 53 -5.84 -4.65 22.36
CA THR A 53 -7.25 -4.84 21.99
C THR A 53 -7.44 -4.42 20.52
N ILE A 54 -8.03 -5.29 19.72
CA ILE A 54 -8.29 -5.04 18.28
C ILE A 54 -9.82 -5.05 18.10
N PHE A 55 -10.36 -3.92 17.67
CA PHE A 55 -11.76 -3.79 17.27
C PHE A 55 -11.87 -3.91 15.75
N THR A 56 -12.50 -4.99 15.27
CA THR A 56 -12.88 -5.15 13.85
C THR A 56 -14.30 -4.67 13.63
N ASP A 57 -14.70 -4.47 12.38
CA ASP A 57 -16.05 -4.00 11.99
C ASP A 57 -16.48 -2.74 12.77
N THR A 58 -15.51 -1.87 13.04
CA THR A 58 -15.70 -0.66 13.84
C THR A 58 -15.22 0.55 13.07
N ILE A 59 -16.08 1.52 12.91
CA ILE A 59 -15.79 2.79 12.26
C ILE A 59 -15.56 3.85 13.33
N VAL A 60 -14.45 4.57 13.23
CA VAL A 60 -14.23 5.77 14.04
C VAL A 60 -14.94 6.94 13.35
N GLU A 61 -15.92 7.51 14.02
CA GLU A 61 -16.74 8.59 13.50
C GLU A 61 -16.05 9.95 13.64
N LYS A 62 -15.51 10.23 14.81
CA LYS A 62 -14.75 11.44 15.11
C LYS A 62 -13.84 11.28 16.31
N VAL A 63 -12.84 12.14 16.41
CA VAL A 63 -12.03 12.34 17.60
C VAL A 63 -12.74 13.40 18.48
N GLU A 64 -12.85 13.16 19.75
CA GLU A 64 -13.42 14.08 20.75
C GLU A 64 -12.29 14.78 21.49
N PHE A 65 -12.47 16.07 21.71
CA PHE A 65 -11.47 16.93 22.33
C PHE A 65 -11.98 17.51 23.63
N GLU A 66 -11.09 17.63 24.60
CA GLU A 66 -11.28 18.49 25.77
C GLU A 66 -10.36 19.70 25.59
N LYS A 67 -10.94 20.86 25.33
CA LYS A 67 -10.24 22.05 24.81
C LYS A 67 -9.53 21.70 23.48
N LEU A 68 -8.19 21.64 23.47
CA LEU A 68 -7.39 21.29 22.29
C LEU A 68 -6.65 19.94 22.46
N ARG A 69 -6.97 19.17 23.50
CA ARG A 69 -6.37 17.85 23.73
C ARG A 69 -7.34 16.76 23.26
N ALA A 70 -6.86 15.90 22.36
CA ALA A 70 -7.59 14.70 21.98
C ALA A 70 -7.77 13.79 23.22
N LYS A 71 -9.02 13.43 23.53
CA LYS A 71 -9.38 12.66 24.72
C LYS A 71 -9.92 11.28 24.40
N SER A 72 -10.80 11.18 23.41
CA SER A 72 -11.47 9.95 23.05
C SER A 72 -11.74 9.87 21.57
N VAL A 73 -12.13 8.69 21.11
CA VAL A 73 -12.68 8.48 19.77
C VAL A 73 -14.10 7.95 19.89
N LYS A 74 -15.01 8.56 19.14
CA LYS A 74 -16.39 8.06 19.01
C LYS A 74 -16.43 7.02 17.91
N CYS A 75 -16.91 5.85 18.24
CA CYS A 75 -16.94 4.68 17.38
C CYS A 75 -18.37 4.19 17.14
N ILE A 76 -18.57 3.53 15.99
CA ILE A 76 -19.79 2.81 15.68
C ILE A 76 -19.45 1.39 15.22
N SER A 77 -20.11 0.40 15.78
CA SER A 77 -20.04 -0.99 15.37
C SER A 77 -21.43 -1.62 15.48
N LYS A 78 -21.90 -2.26 14.41
CA LYS A 78 -23.23 -2.88 14.32
C LYS A 78 -24.34 -1.95 14.86
N ASP A 79 -24.35 -0.70 14.36
CA ASP A 79 -25.30 0.37 14.72
C ASP A 79 -25.30 0.79 16.21
N LYS A 80 -24.30 0.38 16.96
CA LYS A 80 -24.11 0.81 18.36
C LYS A 80 -22.96 1.79 18.46
N TYR A 81 -23.22 2.92 19.09
CA TYR A 81 -22.22 3.94 19.38
C TYR A 81 -21.55 3.66 20.74
N PHE A 82 -20.24 3.89 20.77
CA PHE A 82 -19.46 3.85 22.00
C PHE A 82 -18.24 4.74 21.86
N SER A 83 -17.64 5.14 22.97
CA SER A 83 -16.41 5.94 22.98
C SER A 83 -15.28 5.17 23.63
N LEU A 84 -14.07 5.36 23.13
CA LEU A 84 -12.83 4.83 23.70
C LEU A 84 -11.95 5.99 24.12
N GLU A 85 -11.63 6.06 25.40
CA GLU A 85 -10.75 7.08 25.96
C GLU A 85 -9.27 6.73 25.74
N ALA A 86 -8.45 7.76 25.48
CA ALA A 86 -7.01 7.64 25.33
C ALA A 86 -6.28 8.36 26.47
N ASN A 87 -5.44 7.64 27.20
CA ASN A 87 -4.67 8.21 28.31
C ASN A 87 -3.41 8.97 27.83
N LYS A 88 -2.85 8.55 26.68
CA LYS A 88 -1.62 9.13 26.15
C LYS A 88 -1.84 9.85 24.84
N GLU A 89 -2.20 9.13 23.78
CA GLU A 89 -2.30 9.68 22.42
C GLU A 89 -3.31 8.91 21.57
N ILE A 90 -3.77 9.54 20.49
CA ILE A 90 -4.58 8.96 19.44
C ILE A 90 -3.81 9.07 18.15
N ILE A 91 -3.52 7.94 17.50
CA ILE A 91 -2.74 7.86 16.26
C ILE A 91 -3.67 7.58 15.09
N LEU A 92 -3.70 8.47 14.10
CA LEU A 92 -4.53 8.33 12.91
C LEU A 92 -3.75 7.66 11.78
N CYS A 93 -4.19 6.48 11.39
CA CYS A 93 -3.60 5.68 10.31
C CYS A 93 -4.64 5.35 9.21
N GLY A 94 -5.56 6.27 8.91
CA GLY A 94 -6.65 6.09 7.95
C GLY A 94 -6.25 6.29 6.48
N GLY A 95 -4.96 6.53 6.19
CA GLY A 95 -4.47 6.79 4.84
C GLY A 95 -4.81 8.20 4.34
N ALA A 96 -4.53 8.46 3.05
CA ALA A 96 -4.65 9.78 2.42
C ALA A 96 -6.09 10.33 2.41
N TYR A 97 -7.10 9.48 2.42
CA TYR A 97 -8.51 9.88 2.49
C TYR A 97 -9.07 9.83 3.91
N GLY A 98 -8.81 8.75 4.65
CA GLY A 98 -9.45 8.52 5.95
C GLY A 98 -8.96 9.45 7.04
N SER A 99 -7.66 9.71 7.14
CA SER A 99 -7.12 10.57 8.18
C SER A 99 -7.58 12.03 8.06
N PRO A 100 -7.49 12.70 6.89
CA PRO A 100 -8.01 14.07 6.77
C PRO A 100 -9.53 14.13 6.92
N THR A 101 -10.27 13.15 6.41
CA THR A 101 -11.73 13.08 6.61
C THR A 101 -12.09 13.00 8.09
N LEU A 102 -11.36 12.19 8.85
CA LEU A 102 -11.58 12.06 10.29
C LEU A 102 -11.25 13.35 11.04
N LEU A 103 -10.16 14.05 10.66
CA LEU A 103 -9.82 15.35 11.21
C LEU A 103 -10.92 16.39 10.93
N MET A 104 -11.39 16.49 9.69
CA MET A 104 -12.47 17.42 9.32
C MET A 104 -13.77 17.12 10.08
N ARG A 105 -14.17 15.86 10.19
CA ARG A 105 -15.35 15.45 10.99
C ARG A 105 -15.18 15.76 12.47
N SER A 106 -13.94 15.90 12.93
CA SER A 106 -13.61 16.25 14.33
C SER A 106 -13.45 17.75 14.56
N GLY A 107 -13.73 18.58 13.54
CA GLY A 107 -13.65 20.04 13.62
C GLY A 107 -12.28 20.64 13.33
N ILE A 108 -11.37 19.86 12.71
CA ILE A 108 -10.03 20.32 12.32
C ILE A 108 -9.95 20.38 10.79
N GLY A 109 -9.83 21.57 10.22
CA GLY A 109 -9.80 21.80 8.79
C GLY A 109 -10.09 23.25 8.42
N ASP A 110 -10.30 23.53 7.15
CA ASP A 110 -10.68 24.85 6.67
C ASP A 110 -12.03 25.27 7.29
N LYS A 111 -12.05 26.41 7.97
CA LYS A 111 -13.22 26.90 8.71
C LYS A 111 -14.45 27.09 7.83
N ASP A 112 -14.26 27.65 6.63
CA ASP A 112 -15.38 27.97 5.75
C ASP A 112 -15.94 26.67 5.13
N PHE A 113 -15.08 25.74 4.79
CA PHE A 113 -15.47 24.41 4.34
C PHE A 113 -16.25 23.66 5.43
N LEU A 114 -15.73 23.62 6.67
CA LEU A 114 -16.41 22.96 7.80
C LEU A 114 -17.78 23.59 8.08
N ALA A 115 -17.86 24.92 8.08
CA ALA A 115 -19.12 25.63 8.25
C ALA A 115 -20.16 25.28 7.16
N SER A 116 -19.73 25.13 5.91
CA SER A 116 -20.59 24.71 4.79
C SER A 116 -21.17 23.30 5.00
N ARG A 117 -20.55 22.48 5.84
CA ARG A 117 -20.97 21.12 6.19
C ARG A 117 -21.64 21.03 7.57
N HIS A 118 -21.94 22.15 8.19
CA HIS A 118 -22.52 22.25 9.54
C HIS A 118 -21.64 21.59 10.61
N ILE A 119 -20.34 21.62 10.43
CA ILE A 119 -19.34 21.13 11.38
C ILE A 119 -18.73 22.34 12.10
N GLU A 120 -18.78 22.33 13.43
CA GLU A 120 -18.13 23.35 14.24
C GLU A 120 -16.61 23.25 14.09
N CYS A 121 -15.98 24.38 13.77
CA CYS A 121 -14.54 24.46 13.61
C CYS A 121 -13.86 24.61 14.97
N LEU A 122 -13.12 23.59 15.38
CA LEU A 122 -12.30 23.61 16.58
C LEU A 122 -10.92 24.25 16.30
N VAL A 123 -10.32 23.89 15.17
CA VAL A 123 -9.02 24.41 14.71
C VAL A 123 -9.09 24.70 13.22
N ASP A 124 -8.91 25.96 12.85
CA ASP A 124 -8.80 26.37 11.45
C ASP A 124 -7.44 25.98 10.90
N LEU A 125 -7.42 24.90 10.12
CA LEU A 125 -6.21 24.32 9.52
C LEU A 125 -6.45 24.01 8.04
N LYS A 126 -6.23 25.00 7.20
CA LYS A 126 -6.58 24.98 5.77
C LYS A 126 -5.94 23.86 4.96
N GLY A 127 -4.78 23.35 5.39
CA GLY A 127 -4.08 22.27 4.68
C GLY A 127 -4.70 20.88 4.86
N VAL A 128 -5.68 20.71 5.76
CA VAL A 128 -6.31 19.41 5.99
C VAL A 128 -7.23 19.05 4.83
N GLY A 129 -6.92 17.97 4.14
CA GLY A 129 -7.68 17.49 2.98
C GLY A 129 -7.30 18.15 1.64
N GLU A 130 -6.35 19.08 1.67
CA GLU A 130 -5.82 19.74 0.49
C GLU A 130 -4.61 19.01 -0.09
N ASN A 131 -4.25 19.37 -1.32
CA ASN A 131 -3.05 18.92 -2.01
C ASN A 131 -2.95 17.38 -2.13
N LEU A 132 -4.06 16.71 -2.37
CA LEU A 132 -4.06 15.29 -2.67
C LEU A 132 -3.30 15.01 -3.96
N GLN A 133 -2.30 14.16 -3.88
CA GLN A 133 -1.45 13.79 -5.02
C GLN A 133 -1.47 12.30 -5.24
N ASP A 134 -1.38 11.91 -6.51
CA ASP A 134 -1.22 10.52 -6.92
C ASP A 134 -0.26 10.44 -8.11
N HIS A 135 0.29 9.26 -8.37
CA HIS A 135 1.17 9.04 -9.50
C HIS A 135 0.38 9.06 -10.81
N LEU A 136 0.93 9.77 -11.82
CA LEU A 136 0.53 9.53 -13.19
C LEU A 136 1.05 8.17 -13.62
N ASP A 137 0.18 7.34 -14.18
CA ASP A 137 0.55 6.04 -14.73
C ASP A 137 0.25 5.99 -16.22
N TYR A 138 1.20 5.45 -17.00
CA TYR A 138 1.07 5.23 -18.43
C TYR A 138 1.46 3.80 -18.79
N ILE A 139 0.51 3.04 -19.31
CA ILE A 139 0.71 1.62 -19.62
C ILE A 139 1.02 1.45 -21.11
N THR A 140 2.16 0.87 -21.41
CA THR A 140 2.48 0.36 -22.75
C THR A 140 2.35 -1.15 -22.76
N THR A 141 1.65 -1.67 -23.77
CA THR A 141 1.46 -3.11 -23.91
C THR A 141 2.18 -3.61 -25.17
N HIS A 142 3.05 -4.59 -24.99
CA HIS A 142 3.76 -5.24 -26.07
C HIS A 142 3.33 -6.70 -26.20
N ARG A 143 3.08 -7.14 -27.43
CA ARG A 143 2.83 -8.55 -27.70
C ARG A 143 4.17 -9.30 -27.78
N VAL A 144 4.31 -10.33 -26.98
CA VAL A 144 5.48 -11.20 -26.97
C VAL A 144 5.00 -12.63 -27.16
N ASP A 145 5.65 -13.37 -28.03
CA ASP A 145 5.32 -14.78 -28.34
C ASP A 145 6.13 -15.76 -27.47
N ASP A 146 6.48 -15.32 -26.25
CA ASP A 146 7.16 -16.17 -25.27
C ASP A 146 6.12 -16.87 -24.38
N TRP A 147 6.17 -18.20 -24.38
CA TRP A 147 5.26 -19.05 -23.62
C TRP A 147 5.53 -19.06 -22.11
N GLU A 148 6.69 -18.56 -21.69
CA GLU A 148 7.04 -18.44 -20.26
C GLU A 148 6.38 -17.23 -19.60
N LEU A 149 5.95 -16.26 -20.41
CA LEU A 149 5.25 -15.07 -19.93
C LEU A 149 3.77 -15.38 -19.59
N LEU A 150 3.30 -14.84 -18.49
CA LEU A 150 1.94 -15.08 -17.96
C LEU A 150 0.84 -14.79 -19.00
N GLY A 151 0.97 -13.71 -19.75
CA GLY A 151 -0.01 -13.31 -20.76
C GLY A 151 -0.11 -14.27 -21.96
N SER A 152 0.98 -14.85 -22.39
CA SER A 152 1.02 -15.87 -23.44
C SER A 152 0.60 -17.25 -22.93
N PHE A 153 0.91 -17.51 -21.67
CA PHE A 153 0.60 -18.74 -20.98
C PHE A 153 -0.91 -19.01 -20.87
N PHE A 154 -1.73 -18.00 -20.58
CA PHE A 154 -3.18 -18.15 -20.48
C PHE A 154 -3.87 -18.50 -21.81
N LYS A 155 -3.24 -18.24 -22.94
CA LYS A 155 -3.80 -18.59 -24.27
C LYS A 155 -3.34 -19.97 -24.77
N SER A 156 -2.39 -20.61 -24.11
CA SER A 156 -1.84 -21.90 -24.54
C SER A 156 -2.57 -23.07 -23.94
N LEU A 157 -2.85 -24.10 -24.75
CA LEU A 157 -3.32 -25.41 -24.26
C LEU A 157 -2.38 -25.99 -23.18
N LYS A 158 -1.09 -25.63 -23.24
CA LYS A 158 -0.07 -25.98 -22.24
C LYS A 158 -0.35 -25.42 -20.84
N PHE A 159 -1.07 -24.30 -20.74
CA PHE A 159 -1.52 -23.76 -19.45
C PHE A 159 -2.40 -24.75 -18.70
N THR A 160 -3.34 -25.38 -19.39
CA THR A 160 -4.29 -26.34 -18.79
C THR A 160 -3.57 -27.49 -18.11
N PHE A 161 -2.44 -27.94 -18.68
CA PHE A 161 -1.65 -29.04 -18.09
C PHE A 161 -0.63 -28.56 -17.04
N ARG A 162 -0.14 -27.33 -17.15
CA ARG A 162 0.88 -26.79 -16.24
C ARG A 162 0.29 -26.10 -15.02
N ALA A 163 -0.88 -25.48 -15.12
CA ALA A 163 -1.54 -24.78 -14.03
C ALA A 163 -1.75 -25.67 -12.77
N PRO A 164 -2.21 -26.92 -12.87
CA PRO A 164 -2.31 -27.80 -11.72
C PRO A 164 -0.97 -28.04 -11.03
N ILE A 165 0.11 -28.20 -11.80
CA ILE A 165 1.46 -28.44 -11.27
C ILE A 165 1.96 -27.19 -10.53
N GLU A 166 1.78 -26.02 -11.11
CA GLU A 166 2.17 -24.75 -10.46
C GLU A 166 1.30 -24.46 -9.22
N PHE A 167 0.04 -24.86 -9.24
CA PHE A 167 -0.84 -24.78 -8.07
C PHE A 167 -0.38 -25.72 -6.95
N MET A 168 0.02 -26.93 -7.29
CA MET A 168 0.61 -27.88 -6.32
C MET A 168 1.92 -27.35 -5.73
N LYS A 169 2.78 -26.71 -6.55
CA LYS A 169 3.99 -26.02 -6.06
C LYS A 169 3.65 -24.92 -5.07
N LEU A 170 2.60 -24.11 -5.35
CA LEU A 170 2.15 -23.08 -4.41
C LEU A 170 1.72 -23.70 -3.08
N ILE A 171 0.94 -24.79 -3.09
CA ILE A 171 0.41 -25.41 -1.87
C ILE A 171 1.52 -26.07 -1.06
N PHE A 172 2.33 -26.91 -1.70
CA PHE A 172 3.28 -27.78 -0.99
C PHE A 172 4.67 -27.20 -0.82
N GLN A 173 5.11 -26.36 -1.76
CA GLN A 173 6.47 -25.82 -1.78
C GLN A 173 6.51 -24.31 -1.54
N ARG A 174 5.36 -23.64 -1.58
CA ARG A 174 5.26 -22.19 -1.43
C ARG A 174 6.13 -21.41 -2.43
N ASN A 175 6.24 -21.94 -3.65
CA ASN A 175 7.00 -21.36 -4.75
C ASN A 175 6.25 -21.52 -6.08
N GLY A 176 6.88 -21.11 -7.18
CA GLY A 176 6.35 -21.22 -8.53
C GLY A 176 5.64 -19.96 -9.02
N MET A 177 5.07 -20.06 -10.20
CA MET A 177 4.48 -18.94 -10.93
C MET A 177 3.40 -18.18 -10.15
N PHE A 178 2.56 -18.87 -9.39
CA PHE A 178 1.48 -18.25 -8.61
C PHE A 178 1.97 -17.49 -7.35
N THR A 179 3.27 -17.51 -7.07
CA THR A 179 3.87 -16.66 -6.02
C THR A 179 4.39 -15.34 -6.57
N SER A 180 4.37 -15.13 -7.90
CA SER A 180 4.80 -13.88 -8.51
C SER A 180 3.83 -12.73 -8.18
N PRO A 181 4.35 -11.52 -7.85
CA PRO A 181 3.54 -10.32 -7.69
C PRO A 181 3.13 -9.70 -9.03
N LEU A 182 3.41 -10.35 -10.17
CA LEU A 182 3.25 -9.89 -11.55
C LEU A 182 4.25 -8.79 -11.96
N ALA A 183 4.47 -7.78 -11.15
CA ALA A 183 5.50 -6.77 -11.34
C ALA A 183 6.76 -7.17 -10.55
N GLU A 184 7.64 -7.94 -11.19
CA GLU A 184 8.82 -8.49 -10.51
C GLU A 184 10.03 -7.55 -10.55
N GLY A 185 10.08 -6.66 -11.52
CA GLY A 185 11.17 -5.73 -11.70
C GLY A 185 10.74 -4.37 -12.20
N GLY A 186 11.65 -3.46 -12.17
CA GLY A 186 11.44 -2.11 -12.67
C GLY A 186 12.73 -1.32 -12.82
N ALA A 187 12.58 -0.05 -13.09
CA ALA A 187 13.69 0.87 -13.14
C ALA A 187 13.29 2.24 -12.60
N PHE A 188 14.28 2.94 -12.07
CA PHE A 188 14.20 4.37 -11.83
C PHE A 188 15.20 5.06 -12.75
N ILE A 189 14.71 6.00 -13.53
CA ILE A 189 15.51 6.71 -14.52
C ILE A 189 15.27 8.22 -14.45
N LYS A 190 16.23 8.99 -14.92
CA LYS A 190 16.12 10.43 -15.06
C LYS A 190 15.57 10.76 -16.45
N SER A 191 14.56 11.62 -16.52
CA SER A 191 14.02 12.11 -17.80
C SER A 191 15.03 12.96 -18.60
N SER A 192 15.99 13.58 -17.89
CA SER A 192 17.05 14.40 -18.45
C SER A 192 18.29 14.38 -17.56
N LYS A 193 19.46 14.74 -18.14
CA LYS A 193 20.76 14.70 -17.43
C LYS A 193 20.92 15.75 -16.33
N ASP A 194 20.09 16.78 -16.33
CA ASP A 194 20.09 17.85 -15.34
C ASP A 194 19.32 17.50 -14.05
N LYS A 195 18.63 16.36 -14.03
CA LYS A 195 17.95 15.88 -12.83
C LYS A 195 18.94 15.32 -11.81
N GLU A 196 18.81 15.73 -10.57
CA GLU A 196 19.63 15.18 -9.47
C GLU A 196 19.15 13.78 -9.08
N ILE A 197 17.83 13.56 -9.07
CA ILE A 197 17.20 12.30 -8.69
C ILE A 197 16.35 11.75 -9.84
N PRO A 198 16.14 10.43 -9.92
CA PRO A 198 15.20 9.82 -10.85
C PRO A 198 13.79 10.38 -10.68
N ASP A 199 13.14 10.72 -11.79
CA ASP A 199 11.78 11.27 -11.84
C ASP A 199 10.83 10.39 -12.67
N ILE A 200 11.31 9.28 -13.21
CA ILE A 200 10.51 8.27 -13.89
C ILE A 200 10.72 6.92 -13.22
N GLN A 201 9.63 6.26 -12.88
CA GLN A 201 9.61 4.88 -12.42
C GLN A 201 8.99 3.99 -13.50
N LEU A 202 9.67 2.92 -13.86
CA LEU A 202 9.18 1.90 -14.79
C LEU A 202 8.79 0.65 -13.99
N HIS A 203 7.61 0.10 -14.27
CA HIS A 203 7.16 -1.19 -13.77
C HIS A 203 7.16 -2.20 -14.92
N PHE A 204 7.88 -3.27 -14.76
CA PHE A 204 7.87 -4.38 -15.70
C PHE A 204 6.85 -5.43 -15.21
N VAL A 205 5.77 -5.56 -15.97
CA VAL A 205 4.67 -6.48 -15.66
C VAL A 205 4.61 -7.54 -16.74
N VAL A 206 4.55 -8.81 -16.36
CA VAL A 206 4.56 -9.98 -17.27
C VAL A 206 3.16 -10.56 -17.37
#